data_360d5a1ade4b00e2bb55e5a6270d75a1
#
_entry.id   360d5a1ade4b00e2bb55e5a6270d75a1
#
_cell.length_a   1.000
_cell.length_b   1.000
_cell.length_c   1.000
_cell.angle_alpha   90.00
_cell.angle_beta   90.00
_cell.angle_gamma   90.00
#
_symmetry.space_group_name_H-M   'P 1'
#
loop_
_entity.id
_entity.type
_entity.pdbx_description
1 polymer ?
#
loop_
_entity_poly.entity_id
_entity_poly.type
_entity_poly.pdbx_seq_one_letter_code
_entity_poly.pdbx_strand_id
1 'polypeptide(L)'
;MAFPETKGTETSAGPATAEVAGQVPVLAANTAGHGWRWQSLGRWEVALVGFVIATILYGAAESHYFLSGANFFDFGLNIGPIALMALPLTFIVMTGEIDLSVASTLGLACSLLGYLFEHGWPLPVAIVAVLLMGVVTGTFNGILVTRLGLPSLAVTIGTLTLYRGIAEIILGSSSVTGFPNAYDTVGTSPIPHTQFTWTLGIFLVLAIVFGVVLHATPLGRSMVAIGLNKETAFFSGIRVKRIKLLLYTLSGVICAAAGVLWTFQYATSRYDAGTGLELDVVTVVLFGGISIFGGRGTIVGVMMAVCVLGGIQSALTLINVSAQAQEVVTGCLLIVSVVLPNSGATIGQLRARWARRAGAP
;
A
#
# COMPACT_ATOMS: atom_id res chain seq x y z
N MET A 1 -52.15 56.77 -30.37
CA MET A 1 -51.70 56.96 -31.75
C MET A 1 -51.36 55.64 -32.38
N ALA A 2 -51.89 55.35 -33.49
CA ALA A 2 -52.25 54.13 -34.19
C ALA A 2 -51.12 53.13 -34.48
N PHE A 3 -51.51 51.85 -34.42
CA PHE A 3 -50.82 50.73 -35.10
C PHE A 3 -50.96 50.86 -36.62
N PRO A 4 -50.10 50.18 -37.39
CA PRO A 4 -50.60 49.40 -38.49
C PRO A 4 -50.21 47.94 -38.45
N GLU A 5 -51.20 47.09 -38.74
CA GLU A 5 -51.13 45.72 -39.15
C GLU A 5 -50.35 45.52 -40.43
N THR A 6 -49.63 44.39 -40.53
CA THR A 6 -49.31 43.77 -41.82
C THR A 6 -49.43 42.26 -41.77
N LYS A 7 -50.39 41.81 -42.48
CA LYS A 7 -50.68 40.62 -43.26
C LYS A 7 -49.70 39.43 -43.21
N GLY A 8 -50.33 38.27 -42.99
CA GLY A 8 -49.79 36.95 -43.09
C GLY A 8 -49.38 36.48 -44.50
N THR A 9 -48.53 35.55 -44.53
CA THR A 9 -48.36 34.57 -45.63
C THR A 9 -48.24 33.20 -45.03
N GLU A 10 -49.29 32.41 -45.27
CA GLU A 10 -49.27 30.96 -45.07
C GLU A 10 -48.30 30.30 -46.03
N THR A 11 -47.40 29.49 -45.51
CA THR A 11 -46.67 28.50 -46.32
C THR A 11 -46.77 27.16 -45.61
N SER A 12 -47.42 26.23 -46.29
CA SER A 12 -47.62 24.82 -45.96
C SER A 12 -46.28 24.13 -45.74
N ALA A 13 -46.13 23.51 -44.62
CA ALA A 13 -45.06 22.54 -44.37
C ALA A 13 -45.66 21.19 -44.09
N GLY A 14 -45.35 20.23 -44.93
CA GLY A 14 -45.66 18.83 -44.75
C GLY A 14 -44.93 18.16 -43.62
N PRO A 15 -45.37 17.00 -43.18
CA PRO A 15 -44.83 16.32 -42.01
C PRO A 15 -43.50 15.63 -42.33
N ALA A 16 -42.39 16.13 -41.77
CA ALA A 16 -41.14 15.39 -41.72
C ALA A 16 -41.05 14.63 -40.40
N THR A 17 -41.53 13.39 -40.43
CA THR A 17 -41.20 12.40 -39.39
C THR A 17 -39.74 12.01 -39.52
N ALA A 18 -38.89 12.61 -38.72
CA ALA A 18 -37.51 12.19 -38.56
C ALA A 18 -37.42 11.23 -37.38
N GLU A 19 -37.35 9.97 -37.73
CA GLU A 19 -36.99 8.82 -36.91
C GLU A 19 -35.51 8.98 -36.51
N VAL A 20 -35.28 9.49 -35.29
CA VAL A 20 -33.95 9.44 -34.63
C VAL A 20 -34.09 8.46 -33.46
N ALA A 21 -34.22 7.17 -33.78
CA ALA A 21 -33.93 6.11 -32.82
C ALA A 21 -32.41 5.99 -32.69
N GLY A 22 -31.85 6.80 -31.78
CA GLY A 22 -30.47 6.64 -31.33
C GLY A 22 -30.29 5.27 -30.67
N GLN A 23 -29.68 4.34 -31.40
CA GLN A 23 -29.24 3.06 -30.86
C GLN A 23 -28.27 3.32 -29.73
N VAL A 24 -28.72 3.19 -28.49
CA VAL A 24 -27.87 3.02 -27.33
C VAL A 24 -27.16 1.67 -27.50
N PRO A 25 -25.85 1.59 -27.62
CA PRO A 25 -25.18 0.30 -27.70
C PRO A 25 -25.38 -0.39 -26.35
N VAL A 26 -26.20 -1.41 -26.35
CA VAL A 26 -26.31 -2.38 -25.26
C VAL A 26 -24.94 -3.05 -25.15
N LEU A 27 -24.14 -2.60 -24.19
CA LEU A 27 -22.92 -3.30 -23.79
C LEU A 27 -23.33 -4.70 -23.33
N ALA A 28 -23.19 -5.68 -24.23
CA ALA A 28 -23.33 -7.08 -23.91
C ALA A 28 -22.45 -7.41 -22.71
N ALA A 29 -23.10 -7.70 -21.59
CA ALA A 29 -22.40 -8.19 -20.40
C ALA A 29 -21.74 -9.51 -20.77
N ASN A 30 -20.44 -9.46 -20.95
CA ASN A 30 -19.63 -10.63 -21.24
C ASN A 30 -19.54 -11.45 -19.95
N THR A 31 -20.47 -12.37 -19.74
CA THR A 31 -20.48 -13.38 -18.68
C THR A 31 -19.49 -14.49 -19.04
N ALA A 32 -18.22 -14.13 -19.25
CA ALA A 32 -17.15 -15.10 -19.35
C ALA A 32 -16.83 -15.63 -17.94
N GLY A 33 -17.09 -16.92 -17.75
CA GLY A 33 -16.89 -17.61 -16.49
C GLY A 33 -15.51 -17.36 -15.88
N HIS A 34 -15.49 -17.09 -14.57
CA HIS A 34 -14.29 -16.89 -13.76
C HIS A 34 -13.57 -18.23 -13.53
N GLY A 35 -12.98 -18.79 -14.58
CA GLY A 35 -11.88 -19.72 -14.43
C GLY A 35 -10.62 -18.91 -14.15
N TRP A 36 -9.91 -19.21 -13.07
CA TRP A 36 -8.61 -18.61 -12.77
C TRP A 36 -7.64 -18.90 -13.93
N ARG A 37 -7.48 -17.93 -14.82
CA ARG A 37 -6.60 -18.06 -16.00
C ARG A 37 -5.25 -17.50 -15.64
N TRP A 38 -4.24 -18.35 -15.49
CA TRP A 38 -2.82 -18.02 -15.36
C TRP A 38 -2.30 -17.12 -16.51
N GLN A 39 -3.07 -16.95 -17.56
CA GLN A 39 -2.77 -16.13 -18.75
C GLN A 39 -2.91 -14.62 -18.57
N SER A 40 -3.24 -14.13 -17.35
CA SER A 40 -3.40 -12.70 -17.06
C SER A 40 -2.34 -12.13 -16.11
N LEU A 41 -1.17 -12.78 -15.96
CA LEU A 41 -0.02 -12.10 -15.38
C LEU A 41 0.25 -10.88 -16.27
N GLY A 42 0.02 -9.68 -15.73
CA GLY A 42 0.29 -8.45 -16.44
C GLY A 42 1.76 -8.37 -16.83
N ARG A 43 2.07 -7.60 -17.84
CA ARG A 43 3.48 -7.40 -18.28
C ARG A 43 4.38 -6.97 -17.12
N TRP A 44 3.80 -6.34 -16.09
CA TRP A 44 4.51 -5.87 -14.91
C TRP A 44 4.88 -7.00 -13.94
N GLU A 45 3.98 -7.94 -13.67
CA GLU A 45 4.28 -9.10 -12.83
C GLU A 45 5.38 -9.98 -13.42
N VAL A 46 5.40 -10.11 -14.75
CA VAL A 46 6.52 -10.81 -15.44
C VAL A 46 7.84 -10.07 -15.24
N ALA A 47 7.83 -8.72 -15.30
CA ALA A 47 9.01 -7.92 -15.01
C ALA A 47 9.47 -8.09 -13.54
N LEU A 48 8.53 -8.11 -12.58
CA LEU A 48 8.83 -8.33 -11.16
C LEU A 48 9.48 -9.70 -10.91
N VAL A 49 9.02 -10.76 -11.58
CA VAL A 49 9.70 -12.07 -11.53
C VAL A 49 11.15 -11.94 -12.01
N GLY A 50 11.38 -11.22 -13.10
CA GLY A 50 12.72 -10.92 -13.59
C GLY A 50 13.57 -10.16 -12.56
N PHE A 51 12.99 -9.16 -11.87
CA PHE A 51 13.69 -8.43 -10.80
C PHE A 51 14.01 -9.34 -9.60
N VAL A 52 13.10 -10.21 -9.18
CA VAL A 52 13.36 -11.18 -8.10
C VAL A 52 14.53 -12.09 -8.49
N ILE A 53 14.52 -12.65 -9.71
CA ILE A 53 15.60 -13.52 -10.19
C ILE A 53 16.93 -12.73 -10.24
N ALA A 54 16.91 -11.52 -10.78
CA ALA A 54 18.11 -10.67 -10.85
C ALA A 54 18.67 -10.36 -9.45
N THR A 55 17.80 -10.07 -8.47
CA THR A 55 18.21 -9.83 -7.07
C THR A 55 18.84 -11.08 -6.45
N ILE A 56 18.25 -12.25 -6.68
CA ILE A 56 18.82 -13.52 -6.18
C ILE A 56 20.18 -13.81 -6.82
N LEU A 57 20.29 -13.65 -8.13
CA LEU A 57 21.55 -13.86 -8.84
C LEU A 57 22.63 -12.89 -8.40
N TYR A 58 22.28 -11.60 -8.26
CA TYR A 58 23.21 -10.58 -7.77
C TYR A 58 23.68 -10.90 -6.35
N GLY A 59 22.77 -11.14 -5.40
CA GLY A 59 23.12 -11.45 -4.02
C GLY A 59 23.96 -12.72 -3.88
N ALA A 60 23.65 -13.77 -4.66
CA ALA A 60 24.42 -15.02 -4.66
C ALA A 60 25.82 -14.86 -5.30
N ALA A 61 25.97 -13.93 -6.25
CA ALA A 61 27.28 -13.62 -6.85
C ALA A 61 28.18 -12.81 -5.90
N GLU A 62 27.60 -11.86 -5.15
CA GLU A 62 28.33 -10.96 -4.26
C GLU A 62 28.67 -11.62 -2.92
N SER A 63 27.85 -12.54 -2.41
CA SER A 63 28.07 -13.15 -1.10
C SER A 63 27.69 -14.63 -1.08
N HIS A 64 28.63 -15.46 -0.68
CA HIS A 64 28.38 -16.89 -0.45
C HIS A 64 27.34 -17.15 0.66
N TYR A 65 27.17 -16.21 1.57
CA TYR A 65 26.20 -16.31 2.67
C TYR A 65 24.78 -15.90 2.25
N PHE A 66 24.58 -15.29 1.08
CA PHE A 66 23.28 -14.76 0.66
C PHE A 66 22.16 -15.81 0.67
N LEU A 67 22.45 -17.03 0.24
CA LEU A 67 21.48 -18.14 0.25
C LEU A 67 21.52 -19.00 1.53
N SER A 68 22.21 -18.54 2.59
CA SER A 68 22.26 -19.26 3.86
C SER A 68 20.94 -19.14 4.62
N GLY A 69 20.64 -20.14 5.48
CA GLY A 69 19.47 -20.09 6.37
C GLY A 69 19.52 -18.92 7.36
N ALA A 70 20.71 -18.55 7.84
CA ALA A 70 20.90 -17.39 8.72
C ALA A 70 20.49 -16.10 8.00
N ASN A 71 21.00 -15.87 6.77
CA ASN A 71 20.62 -14.69 6.02
C ASN A 71 19.13 -14.66 5.65
N PHE A 72 18.52 -15.82 5.43
CA PHE A 72 17.07 -15.89 5.19
C PHE A 72 16.27 -15.49 6.44
N PHE A 73 16.76 -15.85 7.62
CA PHE A 73 16.17 -15.42 8.89
C PHE A 73 16.33 -13.90 9.06
N ASP A 74 17.52 -13.34 8.85
CA ASP A 74 17.80 -11.90 8.92
C ASP A 74 16.97 -11.11 7.90
N PHE A 75 16.83 -11.63 6.68
CA PHE A 75 15.91 -11.10 5.67
C PHE A 75 14.49 -10.99 6.22
N GLY A 76 13.97 -12.07 6.84
CA GLY A 76 12.62 -12.07 7.41
C GLY A 76 12.45 -11.08 8.57
N LEU A 77 13.50 -10.88 9.39
CA LEU A 77 13.49 -9.87 10.44
C LEU A 77 13.40 -8.44 9.85
N ASN A 78 14.28 -8.12 8.93
CA ASN A 78 14.38 -6.75 8.40
C ASN A 78 13.17 -6.35 7.55
N ILE A 79 12.70 -7.24 6.66
CA ILE A 79 11.59 -6.91 5.74
C ILE A 79 10.21 -7.16 6.35
N GLY A 80 10.10 -7.99 7.38
CA GLY A 80 8.82 -8.40 7.97
C GLY A 80 7.90 -7.25 8.37
N PRO A 81 8.34 -6.28 9.17
CA PRO A 81 7.53 -5.13 9.56
C PRO A 81 7.08 -4.29 8.35
N ILE A 82 7.97 -4.06 7.37
CA ILE A 82 7.66 -3.35 6.12
C ILE A 82 6.58 -4.10 5.35
N ALA A 83 6.75 -5.42 5.21
CA ALA A 83 5.81 -6.28 4.51
C ALA A 83 4.42 -6.28 5.17
N LEU A 84 4.35 -6.33 6.51
CA LEU A 84 3.09 -6.25 7.24
C LEU A 84 2.36 -4.92 6.98
N MET A 85 3.06 -3.79 7.07
CA MET A 85 2.50 -2.46 6.84
C MET A 85 2.12 -2.24 5.37
N ALA A 86 2.79 -2.88 4.43
CA ALA A 86 2.49 -2.78 3.00
C ALA A 86 1.12 -3.37 2.63
N LEU A 87 0.62 -4.37 3.36
CA LEU A 87 -0.69 -4.99 3.07
C LEU A 87 -1.86 -4.00 3.21
N PRO A 88 -2.09 -3.36 4.37
CA PRO A 88 -3.16 -2.39 4.50
C PRO A 88 -2.94 -1.13 3.64
N LEU A 89 -1.68 -0.68 3.49
CA LEU A 89 -1.35 0.43 2.60
C LEU A 89 -1.73 0.12 1.15
N THR A 90 -1.57 -1.13 0.70
CA THR A 90 -2.03 -1.58 -0.62
C THR A 90 -3.53 -1.28 -0.84
N PHE A 91 -4.37 -1.58 0.15
CA PHE A 91 -5.80 -1.31 0.06
C PHE A 91 -6.13 0.18 0.04
N ILE A 92 -5.41 0.98 0.83
CA ILE A 92 -5.57 2.44 0.86
C ILE A 92 -5.20 3.03 -0.51
N VAL A 93 -4.01 2.68 -1.04
CA VAL A 93 -3.54 3.15 -2.35
C VAL A 93 -4.46 2.68 -3.48
N MET A 94 -5.00 1.45 -3.39
CA MET A 94 -5.98 0.94 -4.34
C MET A 94 -7.23 1.84 -4.43
N THR A 95 -7.60 2.56 -3.36
CA THR A 95 -8.72 3.52 -3.38
C THR A 95 -8.32 4.94 -3.79
N GLY A 96 -7.07 5.16 -4.24
CA GLY A 96 -6.53 6.46 -4.65
C GLY A 96 -6.16 7.37 -3.47
N GLU A 97 -5.88 6.81 -2.30
CA GLU A 97 -5.41 7.53 -1.11
C GLU A 97 -4.00 7.06 -0.72
N ILE A 98 -3.29 7.85 0.09
CA ILE A 98 -1.96 7.52 0.60
C ILE A 98 -1.95 7.67 2.11
N ASP A 99 -1.26 6.76 2.81
CA ASP A 99 -1.05 6.84 4.26
C ASP A 99 0.45 6.76 4.57
N LEU A 100 1.05 7.89 4.92
CA LEU A 100 2.44 7.98 5.34
C LEU A 100 2.62 7.85 6.86
N SER A 101 1.51 7.78 7.63
CA SER A 101 1.57 7.65 9.08
C SER A 101 1.84 6.23 9.57
N VAL A 102 1.95 5.25 8.67
CA VAL A 102 2.12 3.82 8.98
C VAL A 102 3.32 3.57 9.90
N ALA A 103 4.47 4.15 9.60
CA ALA A 103 5.70 3.97 10.40
C ALA A 103 5.67 4.76 11.73
N SER A 104 5.05 5.94 11.76
CA SER A 104 4.88 6.67 13.02
C SER A 104 3.86 6.00 13.95
N THR A 105 2.84 5.33 13.40
CA THR A 105 1.91 4.50 14.17
C THR A 105 2.63 3.29 14.77
N LEU A 106 3.56 2.65 14.03
CA LEU A 106 4.46 1.62 14.54
C LEU A 106 5.32 2.18 15.69
N GLY A 107 5.96 3.33 15.52
CA GLY A 107 6.80 3.96 16.55
C GLY A 107 6.01 4.33 17.81
N LEU A 108 4.79 4.86 17.65
CA LEU A 108 3.89 5.13 18.75
C LEU A 108 3.46 3.86 19.49
N ALA A 109 3.23 2.77 18.75
CA ALA A 109 2.93 1.46 19.31
C ALA A 109 4.10 0.92 20.15
N CYS A 110 5.33 1.03 19.64
CA CYS A 110 6.54 0.70 20.40
C CYS A 110 6.61 1.51 21.70
N SER A 111 6.49 2.84 21.62
CA SER A 111 6.59 3.72 22.77
C SER A 111 5.54 3.42 23.84
N LEU A 112 4.28 3.25 23.41
CA LEU A 112 3.20 2.95 24.33
C LEU A 112 3.38 1.58 25.00
N LEU A 113 3.84 0.56 24.25
CA LEU A 113 4.11 -0.77 24.80
C LEU A 113 5.20 -0.71 25.88
N GLY A 114 6.31 -0.02 25.59
CA GLY A 114 7.42 0.16 26.55
C GLY A 114 6.96 0.91 27.78
N TYR A 115 6.26 2.02 27.62
CA TYR A 115 5.73 2.81 28.73
C TYR A 115 4.82 2.00 29.65
N LEU A 116 3.85 1.28 29.09
CA LEU A 116 2.93 0.46 29.89
C LEU A 116 3.66 -0.67 30.61
N PHE A 117 4.62 -1.33 29.94
CA PHE A 117 5.42 -2.37 30.54
C PHE A 117 6.28 -1.85 31.71
N GLU A 118 6.97 -0.71 31.54
CA GLU A 118 7.77 -0.08 32.59
C GLU A 118 6.94 0.31 33.81
N HIS A 119 5.65 0.66 33.61
CA HIS A 119 4.70 0.97 34.68
C HIS A 119 4.01 -0.27 35.27
N GLY A 120 4.51 -1.46 35.00
CA GLY A 120 4.07 -2.71 35.61
C GLY A 120 2.77 -3.31 35.07
N TRP A 121 2.32 -2.86 33.87
CA TRP A 121 1.16 -3.47 33.24
C TRP A 121 1.48 -4.89 32.76
N PRO A 122 0.57 -5.87 32.95
CA PRO A 122 0.73 -7.18 32.34
C PRO A 122 0.86 -7.04 30.80
N LEU A 123 1.88 -7.65 30.22
CA LEU A 123 2.21 -7.49 28.81
C LEU A 123 1.04 -7.82 27.86
N PRO A 124 0.21 -8.86 28.08
CA PRO A 124 -0.97 -9.09 27.24
C PRO A 124 -1.97 -7.94 27.27
N VAL A 125 -2.14 -7.27 28.42
CA VAL A 125 -3.04 -6.11 28.56
C VAL A 125 -2.44 -4.90 27.84
N ALA A 126 -1.12 -4.69 27.95
CA ALA A 126 -0.42 -3.64 27.24
C ALA A 126 -0.53 -3.83 25.72
N ILE A 127 -0.39 -5.05 25.21
CA ILE A 127 -0.57 -5.37 23.78
C ILE A 127 -1.99 -4.99 23.32
N VAL A 128 -3.03 -5.36 24.08
CA VAL A 128 -4.41 -5.00 23.73
C VAL A 128 -4.59 -3.49 23.72
N ALA A 129 -4.04 -2.75 24.69
CA ALA A 129 -4.08 -1.29 24.73
C ALA A 129 -3.41 -0.67 23.51
N VAL A 130 -2.26 -1.20 23.08
CA VAL A 130 -1.53 -0.77 21.88
C VAL A 130 -2.35 -1.02 20.61
N LEU A 131 -3.01 -2.16 20.48
CA LEU A 131 -3.89 -2.43 19.33
C LEU A 131 -5.10 -1.49 19.30
N LEU A 132 -5.68 -1.18 20.47
CA LEU A 132 -6.75 -0.18 20.58
C LEU A 132 -6.25 1.22 20.21
N MET A 133 -5.04 1.59 20.59
CA MET A 133 -4.40 2.82 20.11
C MET A 133 -4.30 2.82 18.57
N GLY A 134 -3.94 1.69 17.95
CA GLY A 134 -3.95 1.53 16.48
C GLY A 134 -5.34 1.75 15.87
N VAL A 135 -6.43 1.28 16.52
CA VAL A 135 -7.81 1.59 16.11
C VAL A 135 -8.06 3.09 16.16
N VAL A 136 -7.63 3.76 17.23
CA VAL A 136 -7.85 5.22 17.41
C VAL A 136 -7.10 6.01 16.34
N THR A 137 -5.81 5.74 16.14
CA THR A 137 -4.97 6.48 15.17
C THR A 137 -5.46 6.28 13.73
N GLY A 138 -5.74 5.04 13.34
CA GLY A 138 -6.27 4.74 12.01
C GLY A 138 -7.67 5.34 11.79
N THR A 139 -8.57 5.25 12.78
CA THR A 139 -9.91 5.86 12.71
C THR A 139 -9.82 7.38 12.63
N PHE A 140 -8.91 8.01 13.38
CA PHE A 140 -8.68 9.45 13.34
C PHE A 140 -8.29 9.89 11.91
N ASN A 141 -7.29 9.27 11.29
CA ASN A 141 -6.93 9.53 9.89
C ASN A 141 -8.12 9.30 8.96
N GLY A 142 -8.81 8.17 9.12
CA GLY A 142 -9.96 7.83 8.32
C GLY A 142 -11.10 8.86 8.41
N ILE A 143 -11.36 9.42 9.59
CA ILE A 143 -12.37 10.48 9.79
C ILE A 143 -11.95 11.78 9.10
N LEU A 144 -10.69 12.21 9.25
CA LEU A 144 -10.18 13.42 8.62
C LEU A 144 -10.29 13.34 7.08
N VAL A 145 -9.93 12.21 6.50
CA VAL A 145 -9.99 12.00 5.05
C VAL A 145 -11.42 11.84 4.55
N THR A 146 -12.26 11.07 5.26
CA THR A 146 -13.56 10.66 4.70
C THR A 146 -14.72 11.59 5.08
N ARG A 147 -14.73 12.12 6.31
CA ARG A 147 -15.82 13.00 6.78
C ARG A 147 -15.52 14.46 6.53
N LEU A 148 -14.29 14.92 6.82
CA LEU A 148 -13.87 16.28 6.57
C LEU A 148 -13.43 16.52 5.12
N GLY A 149 -13.18 15.46 4.35
CA GLY A 149 -12.82 15.53 2.93
C GLY A 149 -11.42 16.10 2.67
N LEU A 150 -10.53 16.02 3.66
CA LEU A 150 -9.18 16.53 3.54
C LEU A 150 -8.32 15.60 2.63
N PRO A 151 -7.35 16.15 1.90
CA PRO A 151 -6.41 15.34 1.12
C PRO A 151 -5.63 14.36 2.01
N SER A 152 -5.64 13.07 1.67
CA SER A 152 -5.03 12.03 2.50
C SER A 152 -3.54 12.25 2.75
N LEU A 153 -2.80 12.70 1.72
CA LEU A 153 -1.38 12.98 1.84
C LEU A 153 -1.10 14.08 2.89
N ALA A 154 -1.88 15.16 2.89
CA ALA A 154 -1.73 16.24 3.87
C ALA A 154 -2.07 15.77 5.29
N VAL A 155 -3.16 14.99 5.44
CA VAL A 155 -3.56 14.41 6.73
C VAL A 155 -2.47 13.50 7.26
N THR A 156 -1.98 12.55 6.43
CA THR A 156 -1.06 11.52 6.90
C THR A 156 0.36 12.01 7.12
N ILE A 157 0.81 13.06 6.43
CA ILE A 157 2.05 13.77 6.77
C ILE A 157 1.89 14.50 8.11
N GLY A 158 0.76 15.19 8.33
CA GLY A 158 0.50 15.84 9.60
C GLY A 158 0.44 14.85 10.77
N THR A 159 -0.25 13.72 10.58
CA THR A 159 -0.33 12.68 11.63
C THR A 159 0.95 11.86 11.78
N LEU A 160 1.77 11.72 10.74
CA LEU A 160 3.12 11.18 10.85
C LEU A 160 3.93 11.96 11.90
N THR A 161 3.96 13.28 11.78
CA THR A 161 4.66 14.14 12.74
C THR A 161 3.99 14.13 14.12
N LEU A 162 2.66 14.17 14.15
CA LEU A 162 1.89 14.13 15.40
C LEU A 162 2.14 12.85 16.19
N TYR A 163 2.02 11.68 15.56
CA TYR A 163 2.22 10.40 16.24
C TYR A 163 3.67 10.18 16.67
N ARG A 164 4.62 10.67 15.87
CA ARG A 164 6.04 10.65 16.24
C ARG A 164 6.31 11.53 17.47
N GLY A 165 5.75 12.75 17.51
CA GLY A 165 5.86 13.64 18.65
C GLY A 165 5.19 13.07 19.92
N ILE A 166 4.01 12.43 19.79
CA ILE A 166 3.36 11.75 20.91
C ILE A 166 4.22 10.58 21.42
N ALA A 167 4.82 9.79 20.52
CA ALA A 167 5.71 8.71 20.87
C ALA A 167 6.91 9.20 21.71
N GLU A 168 7.50 10.32 21.31
CA GLU A 168 8.60 10.97 22.02
C GLU A 168 8.15 11.53 23.37
N ILE A 169 6.96 12.13 23.49
CA ILE A 169 6.44 12.62 24.77
C ILE A 169 6.21 11.46 25.76
N ILE A 170 5.74 10.31 25.28
CA ILE A 170 5.44 9.14 26.13
C ILE A 170 6.71 8.52 26.69
N LEU A 171 7.73 8.31 25.87
CA LEU A 171 8.92 7.53 26.23
C LEU A 171 10.19 8.40 26.42
N GLY A 172 10.18 9.63 25.89
CA GLY A 172 11.36 10.50 25.85
C GLY A 172 12.47 9.91 25.01
N SER A 173 13.71 10.29 25.32
CA SER A 173 14.91 9.71 24.69
C SER A 173 15.35 8.38 25.34
N SER A 174 14.57 7.85 26.26
CA SER A 174 14.84 6.59 26.95
C SER A 174 14.58 5.39 26.03
N SER A 175 15.16 4.25 26.42
CA SER A 175 14.81 2.96 25.84
C SER A 175 14.37 2.00 26.94
N VAL A 176 13.25 1.30 26.75
CA VAL A 176 12.77 0.28 27.67
C VAL A 176 13.19 -1.08 27.14
N THR A 177 13.81 -1.87 28.01
CA THR A 177 14.33 -3.23 27.73
C THR A 177 13.89 -4.19 28.82
N GLY A 178 14.29 -5.45 28.72
CA GLY A 178 13.99 -6.46 29.76
C GLY A 178 12.59 -7.05 29.65
N PHE A 179 12.06 -7.12 28.43
CA PHE A 179 10.82 -7.85 28.17
C PHE A 179 10.97 -9.35 28.53
N PRO A 180 9.90 -10.03 28.93
CA PRO A 180 9.99 -11.46 29.28
C PRO A 180 10.45 -12.31 28.09
N ASN A 181 11.39 -13.23 28.34
CA ASN A 181 12.01 -14.09 27.31
C ASN A 181 11.02 -14.81 26.41
N ALA A 182 9.82 -15.16 26.92
CA ALA A 182 8.79 -15.80 26.10
C ALA A 182 8.31 -14.95 24.92
N TYR A 183 8.34 -13.63 25.05
CA TYR A 183 7.96 -12.67 23.99
C TYR A 183 9.14 -12.32 23.11
N ASP A 184 10.32 -12.16 23.69
CA ASP A 184 11.57 -11.94 22.94
C ASP A 184 11.83 -13.12 21.99
N THR A 185 11.53 -14.34 22.41
CA THR A 185 11.64 -15.54 21.56
C THR A 185 10.79 -15.41 20.28
N VAL A 186 9.60 -14.79 20.34
CA VAL A 186 8.76 -14.56 19.16
C VAL A 186 9.43 -13.57 18.19
N GLY A 187 10.17 -12.57 18.72
CA GLY A 187 10.90 -11.59 17.90
C GLY A 187 12.23 -12.08 17.37
N THR A 188 12.98 -12.84 18.17
CA THR A 188 14.39 -13.17 17.94
C THR A 188 14.67 -14.60 17.48
N SER A 189 13.66 -15.48 17.49
CA SER A 189 13.84 -16.89 17.11
C SER A 189 12.98 -17.26 15.89
N PRO A 190 13.43 -18.16 15.04
CA PRO A 190 12.61 -18.68 13.95
C PRO A 190 11.45 -19.55 14.48
N ILE A 191 10.43 -19.71 13.66
CA ILE A 191 9.38 -20.69 13.89
C ILE A 191 10.02 -22.08 13.98
N PRO A 192 9.68 -22.92 15.00
CA PRO A 192 10.29 -24.22 15.20
C PRO A 192 10.37 -25.04 13.92
N HIS A 193 11.54 -25.66 13.69
CA HIS A 193 11.86 -26.47 12.51
C HIS A 193 11.88 -25.72 11.17
N THR A 194 11.94 -24.38 11.18
CA THR A 194 12.02 -23.57 9.97
C THR A 194 13.06 -22.47 10.13
N GLN A 195 13.31 -21.72 9.03
CA GLN A 195 14.12 -20.49 9.05
C GLN A 195 13.22 -19.23 8.95
N PHE A 196 11.90 -19.40 9.05
CA PHE A 196 10.95 -18.29 8.97
C PHE A 196 10.85 -17.53 10.29
N THR A 197 10.90 -16.22 10.24
CA THR A 197 10.54 -15.37 11.38
C THR A 197 9.02 -15.40 11.60
N TRP A 198 8.59 -15.21 12.85
CA TRP A 198 7.16 -15.11 13.17
C TRP A 198 6.49 -13.97 12.42
N THR A 199 7.18 -12.83 12.28
CA THR A 199 6.68 -11.66 11.54
C THR A 199 6.43 -11.99 10.06
N LEU A 200 7.36 -12.68 9.41
CA LEU A 200 7.19 -13.14 8.02
C LEU A 200 6.09 -14.19 7.89
N GLY A 201 5.96 -15.10 8.86
CA GLY A 201 4.86 -16.08 8.92
C GLY A 201 3.49 -15.40 9.01
N ILE A 202 3.34 -14.42 9.90
CA ILE A 202 2.12 -13.61 10.03
C ILE A 202 1.85 -12.85 8.73
N PHE A 203 2.88 -12.24 8.13
CA PHE A 203 2.75 -11.57 6.83
C PHE A 203 2.19 -12.50 5.76
N LEU A 204 2.73 -13.72 5.61
CA LEU A 204 2.28 -14.66 4.58
C LEU A 204 0.81 -15.06 4.78
N VAL A 205 0.39 -15.32 6.02
CA VAL A 205 -1.02 -15.61 6.34
C VAL A 205 -1.90 -14.42 6.00
N LEU A 206 -1.52 -13.21 6.41
CA LEU A 206 -2.27 -12.00 6.10
C LEU A 206 -2.26 -11.70 4.60
N ALA A 207 -1.16 -11.92 3.89
CA ALA A 207 -1.10 -11.73 2.44
C ALA A 207 -2.10 -12.61 1.69
N ILE A 208 -2.29 -13.86 2.15
CA ILE A 208 -3.35 -14.74 1.62
C ILE A 208 -4.73 -14.14 1.89
N VAL A 209 -5.01 -13.70 3.13
CA VAL A 209 -6.29 -13.09 3.49
C VAL A 209 -6.55 -11.82 2.66
N PHE A 210 -5.57 -10.92 2.57
CA PHE A 210 -5.66 -9.70 1.77
C PHE A 210 -5.82 -10.01 0.27
N GLY A 211 -5.13 -11.04 -0.23
CA GLY A 211 -5.27 -11.53 -1.60
C GLY A 211 -6.69 -12.02 -1.89
N VAL A 212 -7.26 -12.85 -1.01
CA VAL A 212 -8.65 -13.32 -1.11
C VAL A 212 -9.63 -12.14 -1.02
N VAL A 213 -9.44 -11.23 -0.07
CA VAL A 213 -10.30 -10.03 0.07
C VAL A 213 -10.26 -9.20 -1.20
N LEU A 214 -9.09 -8.92 -1.76
CA LEU A 214 -8.95 -8.09 -2.96
C LEU A 214 -9.55 -8.74 -4.20
N HIS A 215 -9.26 -10.03 -4.43
CA HIS A 215 -9.57 -10.68 -5.71
C HIS A 215 -10.89 -11.46 -5.71
N ALA A 216 -11.34 -11.94 -4.55
CA ALA A 216 -12.50 -12.82 -4.46
C ALA A 216 -13.74 -12.19 -3.81
N THR A 217 -13.64 -11.04 -3.13
CA THR A 217 -14.76 -10.48 -2.37
C THR A 217 -15.41 -9.25 -3.04
N PRO A 218 -16.67 -8.90 -2.66
CA PRO A 218 -17.30 -7.65 -3.06
C PRO A 218 -16.54 -6.42 -2.58
N LEU A 219 -15.84 -6.50 -1.43
CA LEU A 219 -15.05 -5.40 -0.89
C LEU A 219 -13.88 -5.05 -1.82
N GLY A 220 -13.16 -6.05 -2.35
CA GLY A 220 -12.08 -5.83 -3.32
C GLY A 220 -12.59 -5.17 -4.61
N ARG A 221 -13.71 -5.65 -5.15
CA ARG A 221 -14.34 -5.01 -6.32
C ARG A 221 -14.75 -3.56 -6.05
N SER A 222 -15.26 -3.29 -4.85
CA SER A 222 -15.60 -1.92 -4.43
C SER A 222 -14.37 -1.02 -4.33
N MET A 223 -13.24 -1.52 -3.78
CA MET A 223 -11.98 -0.77 -3.71
C MET A 223 -11.46 -0.41 -5.10
N VAL A 224 -11.46 -1.36 -6.04
CA VAL A 224 -11.07 -1.13 -7.44
C VAL A 224 -11.98 -0.08 -8.09
N ALA A 225 -13.30 -0.20 -7.91
CA ALA A 225 -14.25 0.76 -8.46
C ALA A 225 -14.07 2.17 -7.90
N ILE A 226 -13.81 2.31 -6.59
CA ILE A 226 -13.52 3.60 -5.92
C ILE A 226 -12.26 4.23 -6.51
N GLY A 227 -11.19 3.44 -6.70
CA GLY A 227 -9.94 3.93 -7.25
C GLY A 227 -10.03 4.32 -8.73
N LEU A 228 -10.85 3.63 -9.53
CA LEU A 228 -11.06 3.99 -10.94
C LEU A 228 -11.84 5.30 -11.08
N ASN A 229 -12.93 5.48 -10.33
CA ASN A 229 -13.70 6.72 -10.31
C ASN A 229 -14.58 6.77 -9.04
N LYS A 230 -14.21 7.65 -8.11
CA LYS A 230 -14.89 7.81 -6.81
C LYS A 230 -16.35 8.23 -6.97
N GLU A 231 -16.65 9.12 -7.92
CA GLU A 231 -18.01 9.63 -8.13
C GLU A 231 -18.90 8.55 -8.73
N THR A 232 -18.45 7.86 -9.78
CA THR A 232 -19.16 6.75 -10.39
C THR A 232 -19.43 5.63 -9.38
N ALA A 233 -18.45 5.30 -8.54
CA ALA A 233 -18.62 4.32 -7.47
C ALA A 233 -19.68 4.74 -6.46
N PHE A 234 -19.72 6.03 -6.08
CA PHE A 234 -20.74 6.57 -5.18
C PHE A 234 -22.14 6.48 -5.78
N PHE A 235 -22.32 6.90 -7.03
CA PHE A 235 -23.62 6.80 -7.73
C PHE A 235 -24.06 5.36 -8.00
N SER A 236 -23.13 4.40 -8.05
CA SER A 236 -23.42 2.97 -8.11
C SER A 236 -23.81 2.36 -6.75
N GLY A 237 -24.01 3.17 -5.70
CA GLY A 237 -24.42 2.72 -4.38
C GLY A 237 -23.30 2.22 -3.47
N ILE A 238 -22.02 2.34 -3.88
CA ILE A 238 -20.88 1.94 -3.04
C ILE A 238 -20.71 2.94 -1.88
N ARG A 239 -20.60 2.42 -0.66
CA ARG A 239 -20.43 3.23 0.55
C ARG A 239 -18.97 3.70 0.71
N VAL A 240 -18.48 4.54 -0.23
CA VAL A 240 -17.08 4.98 -0.34
C VAL A 240 -16.49 5.42 0.99
N LYS A 241 -17.17 6.33 1.74
CA LYS A 241 -16.68 6.85 3.02
C LYS A 241 -16.48 5.74 4.07
N ARG A 242 -17.39 4.77 4.14
CA ARG A 242 -17.30 3.66 5.12
C ARG A 242 -16.15 2.72 4.78
N ILE A 243 -15.97 2.40 3.50
CA ILE A 243 -14.89 1.53 3.06
C ILE A 243 -13.54 2.19 3.38
N LYS A 244 -13.32 3.45 2.98
CA LYS A 244 -12.07 4.16 3.27
C LYS A 244 -11.80 4.26 4.78
N LEU A 245 -12.82 4.59 5.60
CA LEU A 245 -12.69 4.62 7.06
C LEU A 245 -12.22 3.27 7.61
N LEU A 246 -12.84 2.17 7.15
CA LEU A 246 -12.45 0.81 7.54
C LEU A 246 -11.00 0.50 7.18
N LEU A 247 -10.55 0.90 5.98
CA LEU A 247 -9.18 0.65 5.51
C LEU A 247 -8.14 1.40 6.36
N TYR A 248 -8.40 2.67 6.71
CA TYR A 248 -7.52 3.42 7.60
C TYR A 248 -7.48 2.83 9.01
N THR A 249 -8.65 2.42 9.55
CA THR A 249 -8.71 1.76 10.87
C THR A 249 -7.92 0.44 10.85
N LEU A 250 -8.09 -0.36 9.80
CA LEU A 250 -7.34 -1.61 9.62
C LEU A 250 -5.82 -1.35 9.50
N SER A 251 -5.42 -0.29 8.77
CA SER A 251 -4.03 0.13 8.65
C SER A 251 -3.45 0.45 10.04
N GLY A 252 -4.14 1.25 10.84
CA GLY A 252 -3.69 1.58 12.19
C GLY A 252 -3.49 0.36 13.08
N VAL A 253 -4.41 -0.60 13.04
CA VAL A 253 -4.31 -1.85 13.83
C VAL A 253 -3.10 -2.69 13.39
N ILE A 254 -2.91 -2.88 12.08
CA ILE A 254 -1.80 -3.70 11.56
C ILE A 254 -0.46 -3.00 11.81
N CYS A 255 -0.38 -1.69 11.68
CA CYS A 255 0.82 -0.92 12.00
C CYS A 255 1.15 -0.97 13.50
N ALA A 256 0.13 -0.93 14.36
CA ALA A 256 0.32 -1.12 15.81
C ALA A 256 0.80 -2.55 16.13
N ALA A 257 0.24 -3.57 15.49
CA ALA A 257 0.72 -4.95 15.62
C ALA A 257 2.17 -5.11 15.13
N ALA A 258 2.53 -4.46 14.01
CA ALA A 258 3.92 -4.41 13.52
C ALA A 258 4.85 -3.76 14.55
N GLY A 259 4.41 -2.72 15.28
CA GLY A 259 5.16 -2.09 16.36
C GLY A 259 5.38 -3.00 17.56
N VAL A 260 4.38 -3.80 17.94
CA VAL A 260 4.55 -4.83 18.98
C VAL A 260 5.61 -5.86 18.57
N LEU A 261 5.53 -6.37 17.33
CA LEU A 261 6.50 -7.35 16.82
C LEU A 261 7.91 -6.73 16.69
N TRP A 262 8.00 -5.45 16.28
CA TRP A 262 9.25 -4.69 16.25
C TRP A 262 9.90 -4.61 17.63
N THR A 263 9.13 -4.28 18.66
CA THR A 263 9.63 -4.21 20.04
C THR A 263 10.23 -5.54 20.48
N PHE A 264 9.58 -6.65 20.21
CA PHE A 264 10.08 -7.99 20.56
C PHE A 264 11.28 -8.41 19.72
N GLN A 265 11.31 -8.02 18.44
CA GLN A 265 12.43 -8.29 17.53
C GLN A 265 13.74 -7.64 17.99
N TYR A 266 13.66 -6.41 18.48
CA TYR A 266 14.83 -5.68 18.96
C TYR A 266 15.00 -5.78 20.48
N ALA A 267 14.10 -6.49 21.17
CA ALA A 267 14.05 -6.60 22.66
C ALA A 267 14.14 -5.21 23.33
N THR A 268 13.68 -4.17 22.63
CA THR A 268 13.75 -2.79 23.10
C THR A 268 12.60 -1.96 22.50
N SER A 269 12.10 -1.04 23.33
CA SER A 269 11.12 -0.05 22.92
C SER A 269 11.77 1.31 22.85
N ARG A 270 11.60 2.03 21.73
CA ARG A 270 12.14 3.38 21.48
C ARG A 270 11.13 4.21 20.70
N TYR A 271 11.12 5.53 20.94
CA TYR A 271 10.22 6.46 20.23
C TYR A 271 10.53 6.59 18.74
N ASP A 272 11.81 6.46 18.36
CA ASP A 272 12.30 6.58 16.99
C ASP A 272 12.18 5.26 16.17
N ALA A 273 11.57 4.22 16.75
CA ALA A 273 11.34 2.96 16.07
C ALA A 273 10.64 3.16 14.72
N GLY A 274 11.15 2.49 13.70
CA GLY A 274 10.59 2.54 12.34
C GLY A 274 10.72 3.89 11.63
N THR A 275 11.59 4.81 12.07
CA THR A 275 11.80 6.08 11.35
C THR A 275 12.36 5.82 9.96
N GLY A 276 11.73 6.40 8.93
CA GLY A 276 12.11 6.22 7.52
C GLY A 276 11.38 5.06 6.81
N LEU A 277 10.83 4.10 7.55
CA LEU A 277 10.16 2.93 6.94
C LEU A 277 8.91 3.30 6.14
N GLU A 278 8.32 4.48 6.34
CA GLU A 278 7.18 4.95 5.55
C GLU A 278 7.49 4.97 4.06
N LEU A 279 8.72 5.34 3.66
CA LEU A 279 9.14 5.34 2.26
C LEU A 279 9.40 3.94 1.73
N ASP A 280 9.96 3.04 2.54
CA ASP A 280 10.15 1.64 2.17
C ASP A 280 8.80 0.95 1.91
N VAL A 281 7.81 1.16 2.80
CA VAL A 281 6.46 0.60 2.67
C VAL A 281 5.78 1.11 1.40
N VAL A 282 5.85 2.42 1.11
CA VAL A 282 5.33 3.00 -0.13
C VAL A 282 6.06 2.43 -1.34
N THR A 283 7.39 2.30 -1.27
CA THR A 283 8.19 1.71 -2.36
C THR A 283 7.74 0.30 -2.69
N VAL A 284 7.57 -0.56 -1.68
CA VAL A 284 7.08 -1.94 -1.87
C VAL A 284 5.72 -1.95 -2.56
N VAL A 285 4.78 -1.10 -2.10
CA VAL A 285 3.42 -1.06 -2.66
C VAL A 285 3.43 -0.60 -4.12
N LEU A 286 4.12 0.51 -4.42
CA LEU A 286 4.15 1.08 -5.77
C LEU A 286 4.99 0.23 -6.72
N PHE A 287 6.16 -0.25 -6.29
CA PHE A 287 7.00 -1.15 -7.08
C PHE A 287 6.29 -2.49 -7.33
N GLY A 288 5.45 -2.95 -6.40
CA GLY A 288 4.54 -4.08 -6.57
C GLY A 288 3.46 -3.89 -7.64
N GLY A 289 3.41 -2.71 -8.28
CA GLY A 289 2.50 -2.42 -9.39
C GLY A 289 1.13 -1.93 -8.95
N ILE A 290 0.98 -1.50 -7.70
CA ILE A 290 -0.23 -0.80 -7.27
C ILE A 290 -0.20 0.62 -7.83
N SER A 291 -1.24 1.00 -8.57
CA SER A 291 -1.33 2.33 -9.16
C SER A 291 -1.53 3.40 -8.10
N ILE A 292 -0.70 4.44 -8.09
CA ILE A 292 -0.85 5.61 -7.21
C ILE A 292 -2.19 6.35 -7.43
N PHE A 293 -2.77 6.21 -8.63
CA PHE A 293 -4.08 6.78 -8.95
C PHE A 293 -5.24 5.85 -8.55
N GLY A 294 -4.94 4.69 -7.99
CA GLY A 294 -5.91 3.67 -7.56
C GLY A 294 -6.41 2.74 -8.67
N GLY A 295 -7.25 1.80 -8.28
CA GLY A 295 -8.02 0.94 -9.18
C GLY A 295 -7.27 -0.19 -9.88
N ARG A 296 -5.95 -0.33 -9.68
CA ARG A 296 -5.12 -1.35 -10.35
C ARG A 296 -4.01 -1.86 -9.45
N GLY A 297 -3.72 -3.15 -9.57
CA GLY A 297 -2.63 -3.84 -8.92
C GLY A 297 -3.05 -5.15 -8.26
N THR A 298 -2.08 -5.91 -7.75
CA THR A 298 -2.28 -7.24 -7.16
C THR A 298 -1.46 -7.41 -5.89
N ILE A 299 -1.95 -8.21 -4.94
CA ILE A 299 -1.17 -8.59 -3.74
C ILE A 299 0.06 -9.40 -4.13
N VAL A 300 -0.01 -10.22 -5.19
CA VAL A 300 1.14 -11.00 -5.67
C VAL A 300 2.28 -10.07 -6.10
N GLY A 301 1.98 -8.96 -6.78
CA GLY A 301 2.97 -7.95 -7.14
C GLY A 301 3.64 -7.34 -5.90
N VAL A 302 2.87 -7.02 -4.86
CA VAL A 302 3.40 -6.51 -3.58
C VAL A 302 4.31 -7.53 -2.90
N MET A 303 3.92 -8.83 -2.88
CA MET A 303 4.77 -9.89 -2.34
C MET A 303 6.11 -10.01 -3.09
N MET A 304 6.09 -9.90 -4.42
CA MET A 304 7.32 -9.90 -5.23
C MET A 304 8.18 -8.66 -4.93
N ALA A 305 7.56 -7.49 -4.76
CA ALA A 305 8.27 -6.26 -4.39
C ALA A 305 8.93 -6.37 -3.01
N VAL A 306 8.27 -7.01 -2.03
CA VAL A 306 8.88 -7.35 -0.73
C VAL A 306 10.14 -8.18 -0.92
N CYS A 307 10.09 -9.21 -1.78
CA CYS A 307 11.26 -10.04 -2.07
C CYS A 307 12.39 -9.25 -2.76
N VAL A 308 12.06 -8.34 -3.67
CA VAL A 308 13.07 -7.51 -4.37
C VAL A 308 13.72 -6.52 -3.40
N LEU A 309 12.92 -5.72 -2.68
CA LEU A 309 13.46 -4.71 -1.76
C LEU A 309 14.28 -5.36 -0.66
N GLY A 310 13.71 -6.34 0.05
CA GLY A 310 14.40 -7.03 1.12
C GLY A 310 15.63 -7.82 0.64
N GLY A 311 15.56 -8.43 -0.55
CA GLY A 311 16.70 -9.11 -1.15
C GLY A 311 17.85 -8.16 -1.50
N ILE A 312 17.54 -6.98 -2.05
CA ILE A 312 18.55 -5.95 -2.33
C ILE A 312 19.15 -5.44 -1.02
N GLN A 313 18.34 -5.09 -0.01
CA GLN A 313 18.82 -4.64 1.29
C GLN A 313 19.70 -5.70 1.97
N SER A 314 19.30 -6.98 1.92
CA SER A 314 20.08 -8.10 2.44
C SER A 314 21.43 -8.26 1.71
N ALA A 315 21.45 -8.21 0.38
CA ALA A 315 22.68 -8.29 -0.40
C ALA A 315 23.63 -7.12 -0.07
N LEU A 316 23.11 -5.89 0.01
CA LEU A 316 23.91 -4.70 0.35
C LEU A 316 24.45 -4.76 1.79
N THR A 317 23.69 -5.30 2.73
CA THR A 317 24.13 -5.51 4.12
C THR A 317 25.28 -6.51 4.18
N LEU A 318 25.22 -7.61 3.45
CA LEU A 318 26.26 -8.63 3.40
C LEU A 318 27.59 -8.12 2.83
N ILE A 319 27.57 -7.11 1.95
CA ILE A 319 28.77 -6.45 1.43
C ILE A 319 29.14 -5.17 2.19
N ASN A 320 28.57 -4.99 3.39
CA ASN A 320 28.83 -3.86 4.31
C ASN A 320 28.53 -2.48 3.72
N VAL A 321 27.51 -2.35 2.86
CA VAL A 321 27.01 -1.06 2.41
C VAL A 321 26.27 -0.38 3.55
N SER A 322 26.57 0.91 3.82
CA SER A 322 25.96 1.67 4.91
C SER A 322 24.44 1.83 4.74
N ALA A 323 23.70 1.94 5.85
CA ALA A 323 22.26 2.16 5.84
C ALA A 323 21.85 3.38 5.01
N GLN A 324 22.62 4.47 5.09
CA GLN A 324 22.38 5.69 4.31
C GLN A 324 22.46 5.45 2.79
N ALA A 325 23.41 4.62 2.34
CA ALA A 325 23.49 4.25 0.93
C ALA A 325 22.34 3.31 0.52
N GLN A 326 21.86 2.46 1.42
CA GLN A 326 20.67 1.62 1.18
C GLN A 326 19.41 2.49 1.03
N GLU A 327 19.25 3.57 1.81
CA GLU A 327 18.17 4.53 1.65
C GLU A 327 18.18 5.20 0.27
N VAL A 328 19.37 5.51 -0.29
CA VAL A 328 19.48 6.03 -1.66
C VAL A 328 18.95 5.02 -2.68
N VAL A 329 19.27 3.74 -2.51
CA VAL A 329 18.75 2.67 -3.39
C VAL A 329 17.24 2.56 -3.30
N THR A 330 16.67 2.58 -2.09
CA THR A 330 15.21 2.59 -1.89
C THR A 330 14.56 3.81 -2.55
N GLY A 331 15.13 5.00 -2.39
CA GLY A 331 14.65 6.22 -3.05
C GLY A 331 14.68 6.11 -4.57
N CYS A 332 15.75 5.54 -5.15
CA CYS A 332 15.83 5.27 -6.58
C CYS A 332 14.75 4.26 -7.03
N LEU A 333 14.53 3.19 -6.27
CA LEU A 333 13.48 2.21 -6.56
C LEU A 333 12.08 2.86 -6.52
N LEU A 334 11.83 3.75 -5.56
CA LEU A 334 10.58 4.50 -5.47
C LEU A 334 10.37 5.36 -6.72
N ILE A 335 11.38 6.12 -7.15
CA ILE A 335 11.28 6.94 -8.36
C ILE A 335 11.01 6.08 -9.59
N VAL A 336 11.75 4.98 -9.74
CA VAL A 336 11.58 4.02 -10.83
C VAL A 336 10.18 3.43 -10.84
N SER A 337 9.63 3.08 -9.66
CA SER A 337 8.30 2.52 -9.50
C SER A 337 7.17 3.46 -9.98
N VAL A 338 7.37 4.76 -9.83
CA VAL A 338 6.41 5.78 -10.28
C VAL A 338 6.58 6.10 -11.77
N VAL A 339 7.82 6.18 -12.25
CA VAL A 339 8.13 6.60 -13.62
C VAL A 339 7.85 5.50 -14.65
N LEU A 340 8.28 4.25 -14.39
CA LEU A 340 8.21 3.15 -15.37
C LEU A 340 6.77 2.82 -15.83
N PRO A 341 5.77 2.65 -14.96
CA PRO A 341 4.41 2.36 -15.41
C PRO A 341 3.79 3.50 -16.22
N ASN A 342 4.17 4.75 -15.92
CA ASN A 342 3.61 5.94 -16.56
C ASN A 342 4.31 6.31 -17.88
N SER A 343 5.57 5.91 -18.07
CA SER A 343 6.35 6.26 -19.28
C SER A 343 5.87 5.52 -20.54
N GLY A 344 5.29 4.33 -20.41
CA GLY A 344 4.79 3.56 -21.55
C GLY A 344 3.70 4.28 -22.36
N ALA A 345 2.78 4.97 -21.69
CA ALA A 345 1.73 5.75 -22.32
C ALA A 345 2.30 7.02 -23.00
N THR A 346 3.25 7.69 -22.36
CA THR A 346 3.89 8.92 -22.85
C THR A 346 4.77 8.63 -24.05
N ILE A 347 5.56 7.56 -24.03
CA ILE A 347 6.40 7.13 -25.15
C ILE A 347 5.54 6.73 -26.35
N GLY A 348 4.42 6.04 -26.15
CA GLY A 348 3.45 5.70 -27.19
C GLY A 348 2.86 6.95 -27.85
N GLN A 349 2.48 7.95 -27.07
CA GLN A 349 1.98 9.24 -27.59
C GLN A 349 3.05 10.03 -28.32
N LEU A 350 4.27 10.07 -27.81
CA LEU A 350 5.39 10.72 -28.47
C LEU A 350 5.70 10.06 -29.82
N ARG A 351 5.79 8.71 -29.86
CA ARG A 351 5.97 7.97 -31.12
C ARG A 351 4.85 8.23 -32.11
N ALA A 352 3.60 8.27 -31.67
CA ALA A 352 2.46 8.59 -32.54
C ALA A 352 2.51 10.04 -33.07
N ARG A 353 2.96 10.99 -32.24
CA ARG A 353 3.17 12.38 -32.66
C ARG A 353 4.32 12.50 -33.69
N TRP A 354 5.44 11.80 -33.48
CA TRP A 354 6.55 11.75 -34.41
C TRP A 354 6.16 11.09 -35.73
N ALA A 355 5.43 9.96 -35.69
CA ALA A 355 4.93 9.30 -36.89
C ALA A 355 3.99 10.20 -37.70
N ARG A 356 3.11 10.97 -37.03
CA ARG A 356 2.23 11.95 -37.70
C ARG A 356 3.01 13.13 -38.32
N ARG A 357 4.11 13.56 -37.71
CA ARG A 357 4.97 14.63 -38.24
C ARG A 357 5.87 14.15 -39.39
N ALA A 358 6.29 12.89 -39.36
CA ALA A 358 7.11 12.26 -40.40
C ALA A 358 6.30 11.80 -41.63
N GLY A 359 4.98 11.67 -41.52
CA GLY A 359 4.09 11.26 -42.61
C GLY A 359 3.17 12.35 -43.18
N ALA A 360 3.42 13.63 -42.84
CA ALA A 360 2.73 14.75 -43.46
C ALA A 360 3.51 15.13 -44.73
N PRO A 361 2.90 15.00 -45.98
CA PRO A 361 3.49 15.53 -47.20
C PRO A 361 3.49 17.08 -47.18
#